data_96f597976dee45d78eee0998665d9a17
#
_entry.id   96f597976dee45d78eee0998665d9a17
#
_cell.length_a   1.000
_cell.length_b   1.000
_cell.length_c   1.000
_cell.angle_alpha   90.00
_cell.angle_beta   90.00
_cell.angle_gamma   90.00
#
_symmetry.space_group_name_H-M   'P 1'
#
loop_
_entity.id
_entity.type
_entity.pdbx_description
1 polymer ?
#
loop_
_entity_poly.entity_id
_entity_poly.type
_entity_poly.pdbx_seq_one_letter_code
_entity_poly.pdbx_strand_id
1 'polypeptide(L)'
;YMITNSSPWDNLKFDEAGVQEVSRTFFGKLFQTYSFLTMYANVDGWYYAETDVPMSERPEIDRWILSELNTLVKNVDACYEDYEPTKAGRLIQDFVIDNVSNWFVRLSRKRFWGSAMSMDKLSAYQTLYTCLETVARLMAPIAPYYADRLYHDLTAATGRAEAESVHLATFPVCDETKVDKALEYRMELAQQITSMVLSLRKKERIIVRQPLQCISIPSGDAERRESIEAVKQLILDEVNVKELQFVEGDGMLVKKVKCNFRTMGKKFGKLMKNVAAAVESLTQEQITELEREGTLGVALESGEAVTIEVADVEIFSEDIPGWTVANEGSLTVALDITVTDALRVEGTARELVKRIQNLRKEKNFEITDRIAAVSY
;
A
#
# COMPACT_ATOMS: atom_id res chain seq x y z
N TYR A 1 13.79 -13.93 11.58
CA TYR A 1 13.28 -13.44 12.86
C TYR A 1 14.35 -12.68 13.65
N MET A 2 15.50 -13.28 13.94
CA MET A 2 16.56 -12.62 14.71
C MET A 2 17.04 -11.32 14.09
N ILE A 3 17.22 -11.30 12.78
CA ILE A 3 17.73 -10.12 12.06
C ILE A 3 16.68 -9.03 11.89
N THR A 4 15.41 -9.39 11.68
CA THR A 4 14.36 -8.39 11.39
C THR A 4 13.70 -7.78 12.62
N ASN A 5 13.76 -8.47 13.78
CA ASN A 5 13.07 -8.00 14.99
C ASN A 5 13.93 -7.11 15.90
N SER A 6 15.25 -7.30 15.91
CA SER A 6 16.16 -6.44 16.67
C SER A 6 17.49 -6.29 15.94
N SER A 7 18.25 -5.25 16.31
CA SER A 7 19.61 -5.10 15.82
C SER A 7 20.48 -6.26 16.32
N PRO A 8 21.46 -6.75 15.52
CA PRO A 8 22.26 -7.92 15.89
C PRO A 8 23.05 -7.77 17.21
N TRP A 9 23.31 -6.53 17.63
CA TRP A 9 24.02 -6.20 18.88
C TRP A 9 23.09 -5.98 20.08
N ASP A 10 21.76 -6.02 19.88
CA ASP A 10 20.79 -5.87 20.96
C ASP A 10 20.38 -7.22 21.54
N ASN A 11 19.97 -7.22 22.81
CA ASN A 11 19.44 -8.41 23.43
C ASN A 11 18.08 -8.78 22.80
N LEU A 12 18.04 -9.92 22.13
CA LEU A 12 16.80 -10.49 21.60
C LEU A 12 16.19 -11.47 22.60
N LYS A 13 14.97 -11.18 23.04
CA LYS A 13 14.16 -12.17 23.74
C LYS A 13 13.58 -13.15 22.71
N PHE A 14 14.00 -14.41 22.78
CA PHE A 14 13.45 -15.43 21.90
C PHE A 14 11.95 -15.61 22.14
N ASP A 15 11.19 -15.54 21.04
CA ASP A 15 9.75 -15.74 21.04
C ASP A 15 9.36 -16.66 19.87
N GLU A 16 8.82 -17.82 20.19
CA GLU A 16 8.40 -18.81 19.20
C GLU A 16 7.24 -18.27 18.32
N ALA A 17 6.32 -17.51 18.90
CA ALA A 17 5.22 -16.90 18.15
C ALA A 17 5.74 -15.91 17.10
N GLY A 18 6.78 -15.14 17.42
CA GLY A 18 7.44 -14.24 16.48
C GLY A 18 8.15 -15.00 15.35
N VAL A 19 8.75 -16.14 15.61
CA VAL A 19 9.33 -17.00 14.56
C VAL A 19 8.24 -17.53 13.62
N GLN A 20 7.13 -18.01 14.18
CA GLN A 20 5.98 -18.47 13.39
C GLN A 20 5.37 -17.34 12.57
N GLU A 21 5.31 -16.12 13.10
CA GLU A 21 4.81 -14.95 12.39
C GLU A 21 5.66 -14.63 11.17
N VAL A 22 6.99 -14.59 11.28
CA VAL A 22 7.89 -14.34 10.14
C VAL A 22 7.78 -15.47 9.11
N SER A 23 7.68 -16.73 9.56
CA SER A 23 7.47 -17.87 8.66
C SER A 23 6.16 -17.71 7.85
N ARG A 24 5.09 -17.33 8.51
CA ARG A 24 3.78 -17.19 7.89
C ARG A 24 3.68 -15.94 7.01
N THR A 25 4.17 -14.81 7.46
CA THR A 25 4.01 -13.52 6.76
C THR A 25 5.01 -13.35 5.64
N PHE A 26 6.30 -13.45 5.89
CA PHE A 26 7.33 -13.24 4.88
C PHE A 26 7.51 -14.47 3.98
N PHE A 27 7.98 -15.60 4.55
CA PHE A 27 8.25 -16.80 3.74
C PHE A 27 6.98 -17.38 3.11
N GLY A 28 5.84 -17.31 3.82
CA GLY A 28 4.55 -17.72 3.28
C GLY A 28 4.15 -16.88 2.07
N LYS A 29 4.35 -15.56 2.11
CA LYS A 29 4.06 -14.66 0.97
C LYS A 29 5.02 -14.89 -0.19
N LEU A 30 6.31 -15.03 0.08
CA LEU A 30 7.32 -15.31 -0.93
C LEU A 30 7.02 -16.63 -1.64
N PHE A 31 6.71 -17.68 -0.87
CA PHE A 31 6.32 -19.00 -1.41
C PHE A 31 5.02 -18.92 -2.24
N GLN A 32 4.01 -18.20 -1.77
CA GLN A 32 2.76 -18.01 -2.53
C GLN A 32 3.01 -17.27 -3.85
N THR A 33 3.90 -16.28 -3.85
CA THR A 33 4.28 -15.53 -5.04
C THR A 33 5.03 -16.40 -6.04
N TYR A 34 5.99 -17.19 -5.58
CA TYR A 34 6.69 -18.18 -6.38
C TYR A 34 5.72 -19.23 -6.94
N SER A 35 4.85 -19.79 -6.09
CA SER A 35 3.84 -20.78 -6.51
C SER A 35 2.87 -20.20 -7.54
N PHE A 36 2.52 -18.92 -7.44
CA PHE A 36 1.71 -18.25 -8.44
C PHE A 36 2.42 -18.22 -9.81
N LEU A 37 3.69 -17.80 -9.83
CA LEU A 37 4.49 -17.78 -11.04
C LEU A 37 4.56 -19.18 -11.70
N THR A 38 4.98 -20.18 -10.92
CA THR A 38 5.21 -21.54 -11.43
C THR A 38 3.93 -22.25 -11.86
N MET A 39 2.82 -22.03 -11.15
CA MET A 39 1.53 -22.59 -11.50
C MET A 39 1.10 -22.13 -12.91
N TYR A 40 1.15 -20.83 -13.17
CA TYR A 40 0.77 -20.31 -14.49
C TYR A 40 1.82 -20.61 -15.55
N ALA A 41 3.11 -20.55 -15.22
CA ALA A 41 4.18 -20.96 -16.13
C ALA A 41 4.00 -22.40 -16.62
N ASN A 42 3.64 -23.32 -15.73
CA ASN A 42 3.37 -24.71 -16.08
C ASN A 42 2.12 -24.87 -16.97
N VAL A 43 1.05 -24.12 -16.69
CA VAL A 43 -0.18 -24.13 -17.51
C VAL A 43 0.10 -23.60 -18.92
N ASP A 44 0.90 -22.55 -19.04
CA ASP A 44 1.22 -21.89 -20.31
C ASP A 44 2.42 -22.53 -21.03
N GLY A 45 3.16 -23.44 -20.40
CA GLY A 45 4.42 -24.01 -20.90
C GLY A 45 5.53 -22.98 -21.03
N TRP A 46 5.52 -21.94 -20.19
CA TRP A 46 6.52 -20.88 -20.24
C TRP A 46 7.76 -21.24 -19.39
N TYR A 47 8.94 -21.08 -19.97
CA TYR A 47 10.24 -21.34 -19.34
C TYR A 47 11.33 -20.32 -19.67
N TYR A 48 10.94 -19.10 -19.99
CA TYR A 48 11.80 -17.94 -20.24
C TYR A 48 12.77 -18.12 -21.43
N ALA A 49 12.30 -18.71 -22.53
CA ALA A 49 13.10 -18.87 -23.75
C ALA A 49 13.16 -17.60 -24.60
N GLU A 50 12.23 -16.68 -24.39
CA GLU A 50 12.07 -15.46 -25.19
C GLU A 50 13.08 -14.39 -24.79
N THR A 51 13.36 -13.49 -25.73
CA THR A 51 14.13 -12.25 -25.47
C THR A 51 13.38 -11.38 -24.47
N ASP A 52 14.12 -10.68 -23.63
CA ASP A 52 13.57 -9.77 -22.64
C ASP A 52 12.77 -8.64 -23.33
N VAL A 53 11.56 -8.41 -22.84
CA VAL A 53 10.73 -7.28 -23.28
C VAL A 53 11.44 -5.98 -22.87
N PRO A 54 11.70 -5.06 -23.83
CA PRO A 54 12.33 -3.78 -23.50
C PRO A 54 11.53 -2.97 -22.49
N MET A 55 12.20 -2.18 -21.62
CA MET A 55 11.53 -1.33 -20.63
C MET A 55 10.49 -0.39 -21.24
N SER A 56 10.77 0.16 -22.44
CA SER A 56 9.85 1.05 -23.16
C SER A 56 8.55 0.40 -23.62
N GLU A 57 8.53 -0.94 -23.76
CA GLU A 57 7.36 -1.71 -24.19
C GLU A 57 6.62 -2.34 -23.01
N ARG A 58 7.18 -2.26 -21.80
CA ARG A 58 6.54 -2.79 -20.60
C ARG A 58 5.39 -1.88 -20.13
N PRO A 59 4.27 -2.45 -19.68
CA PRO A 59 3.24 -1.69 -18.97
C PRO A 59 3.79 -0.92 -17.77
N GLU A 60 3.11 0.15 -17.40
CA GLU A 60 3.52 1.02 -16.28
C GLU A 60 3.71 0.26 -14.96
N ILE A 61 2.84 -0.71 -14.67
CA ILE A 61 2.93 -1.56 -13.47
C ILE A 61 4.23 -2.39 -13.44
N ASP A 62 4.71 -2.87 -14.60
CA ASP A 62 5.96 -3.63 -14.71
C ASP A 62 7.16 -2.69 -14.55
N ARG A 63 7.11 -1.50 -15.17
CA ARG A 63 8.15 -0.48 -15.03
C ARG A 63 8.28 -0.01 -13.59
N TRP A 64 7.14 0.20 -12.91
CA TRP A 64 7.13 0.55 -11.52
C TRP A 64 7.83 -0.49 -10.63
N ILE A 65 7.41 -1.76 -10.69
CA ILE A 65 7.99 -2.77 -9.81
C ILE A 65 9.47 -3.04 -10.10
N LEU A 66 9.92 -2.87 -11.36
CA LEU A 66 11.33 -2.96 -11.72
C LEU A 66 12.13 -1.73 -11.25
N SER A 67 11.52 -0.54 -11.21
CA SER A 67 12.11 0.65 -10.59
C SER A 67 12.29 0.43 -9.09
N GLU A 68 11.23 0.02 -8.39
CA GLU A 68 11.27 -0.32 -6.96
C GLU A 68 12.33 -1.40 -6.65
N LEU A 69 12.44 -2.42 -7.51
CA LEU A 69 13.45 -3.46 -7.37
C LEU A 69 14.88 -2.89 -7.46
N ASN A 70 15.14 -1.99 -8.41
CA ASN A 70 16.46 -1.35 -8.53
C ASN A 70 16.75 -0.41 -7.36
N THR A 71 15.76 0.31 -6.88
CA THR A 71 15.86 1.10 -5.63
C THR A 71 16.12 0.20 -4.42
N LEU A 72 15.48 -0.96 -4.33
CA LEU A 72 15.74 -1.96 -3.28
C LEU A 72 17.18 -2.46 -3.36
N VAL A 73 17.66 -2.85 -4.54
CA VAL A 73 19.05 -3.33 -4.73
C VAL A 73 20.06 -2.30 -4.20
N LYS A 74 19.91 -1.04 -4.58
CA LYS A 74 20.76 0.06 -4.12
C LYS A 74 20.76 0.21 -2.60
N ASN A 75 19.58 0.21 -2.00
CA ASN A 75 19.44 0.44 -0.58
C ASN A 75 19.90 -0.78 0.26
N VAL A 76 19.68 -2.00 -0.21
CA VAL A 76 20.13 -3.22 0.46
C VAL A 76 21.65 -3.33 0.40
N ASP A 77 22.26 -3.02 -0.74
CA ASP A 77 23.71 -2.98 -0.90
C ASP A 77 24.36 -1.99 0.09
N ALA A 78 23.85 -0.75 0.14
CA ALA A 78 24.28 0.24 1.11
C ALA A 78 24.12 -0.23 2.57
N CYS A 79 23.00 -0.90 2.89
CA CYS A 79 22.80 -1.45 4.24
C CYS A 79 23.82 -2.54 4.59
N TYR A 80 24.20 -3.39 3.64
CA TYR A 80 25.21 -4.41 3.89
C TYR A 80 26.62 -3.81 4.02
N GLU A 81 26.96 -2.78 3.24
CA GLU A 81 28.20 -2.04 3.39
C GLU A 81 28.32 -1.35 4.76
N ASP A 82 27.20 -0.83 5.27
CA ASP A 82 27.11 -0.19 6.59
C ASP A 82 26.95 -1.19 7.77
N TYR A 83 27.02 -2.50 7.50
CA TYR A 83 26.79 -3.55 8.52
C TYR A 83 25.41 -3.49 9.20
N GLU A 84 24.36 -3.10 8.46
CA GLU A 84 22.97 -2.97 8.94
C GLU A 84 22.04 -4.07 8.37
N PRO A 85 22.27 -5.37 8.68
CA PRO A 85 21.50 -6.44 8.09
C PRO A 85 20.02 -6.42 8.50
N THR A 86 19.68 -5.81 9.63
CA THR A 86 18.30 -5.62 10.08
C THR A 86 17.54 -4.70 9.14
N LYS A 87 18.16 -3.59 8.71
CA LYS A 87 17.54 -2.68 7.75
C LYS A 87 17.42 -3.35 6.39
N ALA A 88 18.47 -4.03 5.93
CA ALA A 88 18.43 -4.80 4.68
C ALA A 88 17.30 -5.84 4.68
N GLY A 89 17.17 -6.63 5.75
CA GLY A 89 16.11 -7.63 5.87
C GLY A 89 14.70 -7.05 5.86
N ARG A 90 14.49 -5.89 6.50
CA ARG A 90 13.19 -5.20 6.49
C ARG A 90 12.85 -4.65 5.11
N LEU A 91 13.80 -4.02 4.43
CA LEU A 91 13.60 -3.53 3.05
C LEU A 91 13.19 -4.66 2.11
N ILE A 92 13.86 -5.82 2.20
CA ILE A 92 13.51 -7.01 1.40
C ILE A 92 12.12 -7.52 1.76
N GLN A 93 11.78 -7.57 3.06
CA GLN A 93 10.48 -8.00 3.55
C GLN A 93 9.35 -7.11 3.03
N ASP A 94 9.48 -5.80 3.17
CA ASP A 94 8.48 -4.82 2.76
C ASP A 94 8.27 -4.87 1.24
N PHE A 95 9.35 -4.94 0.45
CA PHE A 95 9.26 -5.10 -0.99
C PHE A 95 8.50 -6.37 -1.40
N VAL A 96 8.81 -7.52 -0.80
CA VAL A 96 8.16 -8.80 -1.13
C VAL A 96 6.68 -8.78 -0.75
N ILE A 97 6.37 -8.29 0.45
CA ILE A 97 4.99 -8.32 0.98
C ILE A 97 4.14 -7.26 0.30
N ASP A 98 4.57 -6.02 0.34
CA ASP A 98 3.75 -4.90 -0.07
C ASP A 98 3.82 -4.66 -1.58
N ASN A 99 5.02 -4.54 -2.16
CA ASN A 99 5.13 -4.21 -3.57
C ASN A 99 4.86 -5.42 -4.48
N VAL A 100 5.53 -6.56 -4.25
CA VAL A 100 5.39 -7.73 -5.14
C VAL A 100 4.07 -8.46 -4.90
N SER A 101 3.83 -8.96 -3.68
CA SER A 101 2.69 -9.83 -3.40
C SER A 101 1.36 -9.07 -3.35
N ASN A 102 1.30 -8.00 -2.53
CA ASN A 102 0.06 -7.28 -2.28
C ASN A 102 -0.34 -6.33 -3.41
N TRP A 103 0.62 -5.88 -4.23
CA TRP A 103 0.34 -4.96 -5.33
C TRP A 103 0.60 -5.59 -6.70
N PHE A 104 1.84 -5.84 -7.09
CA PHE A 104 2.15 -6.31 -8.44
C PHE A 104 1.40 -7.58 -8.84
N VAL A 105 1.50 -8.65 -8.03
CA VAL A 105 0.83 -9.92 -8.32
C VAL A 105 -0.68 -9.76 -8.30
N ARG A 106 -1.23 -9.04 -7.34
CA ARG A 106 -2.68 -8.85 -7.22
C ARG A 106 -3.26 -8.10 -8.40
N LEU A 107 -2.63 -7.01 -8.83
CA LEU A 107 -3.05 -6.19 -9.97
C LEU A 107 -2.86 -6.91 -11.31
N SER A 108 -1.80 -7.72 -11.42
CA SER A 108 -1.45 -8.42 -12.66
C SER A 108 -2.18 -9.75 -12.85
N ARG A 109 -2.97 -10.24 -11.90
CA ARG A 109 -3.61 -11.57 -11.96
C ARG A 109 -4.35 -11.84 -13.27
N LYS A 110 -5.11 -10.87 -13.78
CA LYS A 110 -5.89 -11.00 -15.01
C LYS A 110 -4.99 -11.22 -16.25
N ARG A 111 -3.78 -10.71 -16.23
CA ARG A 111 -2.79 -10.87 -17.32
C ARG A 111 -2.33 -12.33 -17.46
N PHE A 112 -2.27 -13.06 -16.33
CA PHE A 112 -1.90 -14.48 -16.31
C PHE A 112 -3.06 -15.43 -16.68
N TRP A 113 -4.32 -15.00 -16.58
CA TRP A 113 -5.48 -15.87 -16.82
C TRP A 113 -5.80 -16.12 -18.29
N GLY A 114 -5.32 -15.30 -19.20
CA GLY A 114 -5.55 -15.49 -20.64
C GLY A 114 -4.87 -16.75 -21.17
N SER A 115 -5.44 -17.39 -22.19
CA SER A 115 -4.89 -18.61 -22.80
C SER A 115 -3.77 -18.33 -23.82
N ALA A 116 -3.74 -17.13 -24.40
CA ALA A 116 -2.74 -16.75 -25.40
C ALA A 116 -1.56 -16.01 -24.74
N MET A 117 -0.33 -16.37 -25.14
CA MET A 117 0.87 -15.64 -24.76
C MET A 117 0.91 -14.31 -25.52
N SER A 118 0.49 -13.23 -24.88
CA SER A 118 0.61 -11.86 -25.38
C SER A 118 1.90 -11.22 -24.90
N MET A 119 2.32 -10.13 -25.55
CA MET A 119 3.46 -9.33 -25.09
C MET A 119 3.27 -8.83 -23.65
N ASP A 120 2.04 -8.42 -23.29
CA ASP A 120 1.69 -8.01 -21.94
C ASP A 120 1.85 -9.16 -20.92
N LYS A 121 1.38 -10.35 -21.25
CA LYS A 121 1.54 -11.55 -20.42
C LYS A 121 3.00 -11.96 -20.28
N LEU A 122 3.75 -11.95 -21.38
CA LEU A 122 5.19 -12.23 -21.38
C LEU A 122 5.95 -11.25 -20.50
N SER A 123 5.64 -9.95 -20.63
CA SER A 123 6.21 -8.90 -19.75
C SER A 123 5.94 -9.20 -18.28
N ALA A 124 4.72 -9.60 -17.92
CA ALA A 124 4.37 -9.95 -16.54
C ALA A 124 5.17 -11.14 -16.00
N TYR A 125 5.35 -12.20 -16.80
CA TYR A 125 6.16 -13.36 -16.44
C TYR A 125 7.62 -12.96 -16.19
N GLN A 126 8.23 -12.28 -17.15
CA GLN A 126 9.62 -11.84 -17.05
C GLN A 126 9.85 -10.92 -15.87
N THR A 127 8.92 -9.98 -15.62
CA THR A 127 9.00 -9.05 -14.50
C THR A 127 8.94 -9.79 -13.16
N LEU A 128 7.97 -10.69 -12.98
CA LEU A 128 7.82 -11.44 -11.72
C LEU A 128 9.01 -12.38 -11.48
N TYR A 129 9.50 -13.04 -12.53
CA TYR A 129 10.70 -13.86 -12.45
C TYR A 129 11.91 -13.03 -11.99
N THR A 130 12.14 -11.87 -12.62
CA THR A 130 13.24 -10.96 -12.27
C THR A 130 13.16 -10.52 -10.81
N CYS A 131 11.96 -10.16 -10.32
CA CYS A 131 11.77 -9.79 -8.92
C CYS A 131 12.14 -10.93 -7.97
N LEU A 132 11.66 -12.16 -8.23
CA LEU A 132 11.91 -13.30 -7.36
C LEU A 132 13.39 -13.74 -7.38
N GLU A 133 14.01 -13.76 -8.54
CA GLU A 133 15.41 -14.13 -8.70
C GLU A 133 16.34 -13.12 -8.00
N THR A 134 16.10 -11.81 -8.20
CA THR A 134 16.86 -10.76 -7.53
C THR A 134 16.66 -10.80 -6.01
N VAL A 135 15.44 -11.01 -5.54
CA VAL A 135 15.15 -11.18 -4.10
C VAL A 135 15.91 -12.37 -3.52
N ALA A 136 15.99 -13.50 -4.24
CA ALA A 136 16.78 -14.65 -3.79
C ALA A 136 18.25 -14.27 -3.59
N ARG A 137 18.86 -13.53 -4.49
CA ARG A 137 20.25 -13.04 -4.34
C ARG A 137 20.40 -12.07 -3.18
N LEU A 138 19.49 -11.09 -3.05
CA LEU A 138 19.54 -10.10 -1.97
C LEU A 138 19.39 -10.70 -0.59
N MET A 139 18.55 -11.72 -0.43
CA MET A 139 18.31 -12.35 0.87
C MET A 139 19.30 -13.48 1.22
N ALA A 140 20.16 -13.88 0.30
CA ALA A 140 21.10 -14.99 0.50
C ALA A 140 21.97 -14.86 1.77
N PRO A 141 22.50 -13.66 2.13
CA PRO A 141 23.23 -13.49 3.38
C PRO A 141 22.39 -13.70 4.67
N ILE A 142 21.08 -13.50 4.59
CA ILE A 142 20.17 -13.55 5.75
C ILE A 142 19.48 -14.90 5.86
N ALA A 143 19.02 -15.46 4.74
CA ALA A 143 18.26 -16.72 4.69
C ALA A 143 18.87 -17.68 3.66
N PRO A 144 20.12 -18.16 3.89
CA PRO A 144 20.95 -18.82 2.88
C PRO A 144 20.30 -20.05 2.25
N TYR A 145 19.69 -20.92 3.04
CA TYR A 145 19.11 -22.17 2.53
C TYR A 145 17.85 -21.93 1.70
N TYR A 146 17.00 -21.00 2.13
CA TYR A 146 15.78 -20.69 1.38
C TYR A 146 16.11 -19.93 0.09
N ALA A 147 17.05 -19.01 0.16
CA ALA A 147 17.52 -18.25 -0.98
C ALA A 147 18.11 -19.17 -2.06
N ASP A 148 18.97 -20.09 -1.68
CA ASP A 148 19.61 -21.05 -2.58
C ASP A 148 18.55 -21.98 -3.22
N ARG A 149 17.61 -22.47 -2.43
CA ARG A 149 16.50 -23.29 -2.94
C ARG A 149 15.65 -22.52 -3.96
N LEU A 150 15.26 -21.29 -3.63
CA LEU A 150 14.45 -20.46 -4.53
C LEU A 150 15.20 -20.15 -5.85
N TYR A 151 16.48 -19.81 -5.74
CA TYR A 151 17.35 -19.57 -6.88
C TYR A 151 17.43 -20.81 -7.79
N HIS A 152 17.69 -21.97 -7.21
CA HIS A 152 17.73 -23.23 -7.93
C HIS A 152 16.42 -23.54 -8.64
N ASP A 153 15.30 -23.43 -7.94
CA ASP A 153 13.99 -23.75 -8.49
C ASP A 153 13.63 -22.82 -9.68
N LEU A 154 14.02 -21.56 -9.62
CA LEU A 154 13.79 -20.59 -10.70
C LEU A 154 14.73 -20.83 -11.89
N THR A 155 16.02 -20.99 -11.63
CA THR A 155 17.04 -21.02 -12.68
C THR A 155 17.17 -22.38 -13.37
N ALA A 156 16.90 -23.47 -12.67
CA ALA A 156 16.94 -24.82 -13.27
C ALA A 156 15.89 -25.00 -14.37
N ALA A 157 14.67 -24.48 -14.14
CA ALA A 157 13.58 -24.55 -15.11
C ALA A 157 13.82 -23.67 -16.34
N THR A 158 14.48 -22.52 -16.16
CA THR A 158 14.71 -21.53 -17.23
C THR A 158 16.08 -21.67 -17.89
N GLY A 159 16.99 -22.45 -17.33
CA GLY A 159 18.37 -22.55 -17.81
C GLY A 159 19.18 -21.26 -17.66
N ARG A 160 18.74 -20.32 -16.82
CA ARG A 160 19.35 -18.98 -16.62
C ARG A 160 20.24 -18.92 -15.38
N ALA A 161 20.70 -20.05 -14.85
CA ALA A 161 21.64 -20.07 -13.73
C ALA A 161 22.95 -19.41 -14.12
N GLU A 162 23.36 -18.40 -13.36
CA GLU A 162 24.67 -17.78 -13.46
C GLU A 162 25.74 -18.68 -12.79
N ALA A 163 25.36 -19.36 -11.71
CA ALA A 163 26.20 -20.26 -10.95
C ALA A 163 25.38 -21.44 -10.41
N GLU A 164 26.04 -22.47 -9.94
CA GLU A 164 25.39 -23.65 -9.32
C GLU A 164 24.71 -23.40 -7.98
N SER A 165 25.03 -22.27 -7.33
CA SER A 165 24.42 -21.82 -6.08
C SER A 165 24.27 -20.32 -6.09
N VAL A 166 23.24 -19.79 -5.42
CA VAL A 166 23.05 -18.35 -5.22
C VAL A 166 24.24 -17.69 -4.54
N HIS A 167 24.96 -18.46 -3.69
CA HIS A 167 26.14 -17.98 -2.97
C HIS A 167 27.38 -17.81 -3.83
N LEU A 168 27.37 -18.34 -5.04
CA LEU A 168 28.43 -18.21 -6.04
C LEU A 168 28.02 -17.24 -7.18
N ALA A 169 26.77 -16.83 -7.22
CA ALA A 169 26.29 -15.84 -8.16
C ALA A 169 26.70 -14.44 -7.75
N THR A 170 26.82 -13.53 -8.75
CA THR A 170 27.15 -12.12 -8.49
C THR A 170 26.04 -11.43 -7.70
N PHE A 171 26.41 -10.61 -6.71
CA PHE A 171 25.42 -9.80 -5.99
C PHE A 171 24.75 -8.80 -6.97
N PRO A 172 23.44 -8.57 -6.87
CA PRO A 172 22.74 -7.68 -7.78
C PRO A 172 23.29 -6.25 -7.74
N VAL A 173 23.41 -5.62 -8.91
CA VAL A 173 23.82 -4.22 -9.06
C VAL A 173 22.65 -3.40 -9.54
N CYS A 174 22.43 -2.23 -8.94
CA CYS A 174 21.39 -1.30 -9.34
C CYS A 174 21.64 -0.77 -10.77
N ASP A 175 20.65 -0.90 -11.64
CA ASP A 175 20.61 -0.25 -12.94
C ASP A 175 19.83 1.06 -12.81
N GLU A 176 20.54 2.15 -12.60
CA GLU A 176 19.96 3.50 -12.43
C GLU A 176 19.08 3.94 -13.62
N THR A 177 19.27 3.34 -14.81
CA THR A 177 18.47 3.67 -15.99
C THR A 177 17.03 3.15 -15.89
N LYS A 178 16.78 2.21 -14.98
CA LYS A 178 15.45 1.64 -14.70
C LYS A 178 14.75 2.33 -13.53
N VAL A 179 15.43 3.23 -12.82
CA VAL A 179 14.85 3.94 -11.66
C VAL A 179 14.03 5.13 -12.14
N ASP A 180 12.75 5.14 -11.85
CA ASP A 180 11.80 6.22 -12.12
C ASP A 180 11.14 6.68 -10.81
N LYS A 181 11.75 7.68 -10.17
CA LYS A 181 11.28 8.20 -8.87
C LYS A 181 9.90 8.86 -8.94
N ALA A 182 9.54 9.44 -10.07
CA ALA A 182 8.22 10.01 -10.25
C ALA A 182 7.14 8.92 -10.29
N LEU A 183 7.45 7.79 -10.94
CA LEU A 183 6.56 6.64 -11.00
C LEU A 183 6.46 5.94 -9.62
N GLU A 184 7.58 5.76 -8.91
CA GLU A 184 7.58 5.24 -7.55
C GLU A 184 6.69 6.09 -6.62
N TYR A 185 6.85 7.42 -6.65
CA TYR A 185 6.05 8.36 -5.85
C TYR A 185 4.54 8.29 -6.17
N ARG A 186 4.16 8.23 -7.46
CA ARG A 186 2.74 8.08 -7.85
C ARG A 186 2.13 6.80 -7.31
N MET A 187 2.87 5.70 -7.38
CA MET A 187 2.40 4.42 -6.89
C MET A 187 2.37 4.33 -5.37
N GLU A 188 3.30 4.98 -4.68
CA GLU A 188 3.26 5.15 -3.23
C GLU A 188 1.99 5.89 -2.79
N LEU A 189 1.64 7.00 -3.45
CA LEU A 189 0.38 7.71 -3.20
C LEU A 189 -0.84 6.80 -3.44
N ALA A 190 -0.82 5.99 -4.52
CA ALA A 190 -1.90 5.03 -4.77
C ALA A 190 -2.02 4.00 -3.65
N GLN A 191 -0.90 3.50 -3.13
CA GLN A 191 -0.86 2.55 -2.01
C GLN A 191 -1.39 3.18 -0.73
N GLN A 192 -0.94 4.39 -0.38
CA GLN A 192 -1.38 5.12 0.81
C GLN A 192 -2.89 5.41 0.75
N ILE A 193 -3.38 6.01 -0.34
CA ILE A 193 -4.81 6.31 -0.49
C ILE A 193 -5.65 5.03 -0.41
N THR A 194 -5.23 3.97 -1.10
CA THR A 194 -5.93 2.67 -1.07
C THR A 194 -5.98 2.12 0.35
N SER A 195 -4.88 2.13 1.09
CA SER A 195 -4.79 1.67 2.48
C SER A 195 -5.73 2.47 3.39
N MET A 196 -5.72 3.79 3.27
CA MET A 196 -6.59 4.69 4.03
C MET A 196 -8.07 4.40 3.75
N VAL A 197 -8.48 4.29 2.47
CA VAL A 197 -9.87 3.98 2.10
C VAL A 197 -10.30 2.60 2.60
N LEU A 198 -9.43 1.58 2.49
CA LEU A 198 -9.74 0.24 3.01
C LEU A 198 -9.86 0.23 4.54
N SER A 199 -9.07 1.05 5.23
CA SER A 199 -9.18 1.25 6.69
C SER A 199 -10.51 1.90 7.06
N LEU A 200 -10.94 2.94 6.33
CA LEU A 200 -12.24 3.58 6.52
C LEU A 200 -13.39 2.59 6.27
N ARG A 201 -13.34 1.81 5.18
CA ARG A 201 -14.32 0.75 4.93
C ARG A 201 -14.41 -0.26 6.07
N LYS A 202 -13.26 -0.64 6.65
CA LYS A 202 -13.21 -1.56 7.80
C LYS A 202 -13.82 -0.93 9.04
N LYS A 203 -13.53 0.34 9.31
CA LYS A 203 -14.13 1.12 10.42
C LYS A 203 -15.66 1.12 10.31
N GLU A 204 -16.18 1.37 9.12
CA GLU A 204 -17.62 1.43 8.82
C GLU A 204 -18.25 0.04 8.53
N ARG A 205 -17.48 -1.05 8.58
CA ARG A 205 -17.91 -2.43 8.30
C ARG A 205 -18.49 -2.63 6.90
N ILE A 206 -18.03 -1.84 5.92
CA ILE A 206 -18.44 -1.92 4.52
C ILE A 206 -17.47 -2.81 3.76
N ILE A 207 -17.94 -3.94 3.25
CA ILE A 207 -17.12 -4.86 2.46
C ILE A 207 -16.68 -4.23 1.15
N VAL A 208 -15.48 -4.55 0.67
CA VAL A 208 -14.92 -3.96 -0.57
C VAL A 208 -15.79 -4.25 -1.81
N ARG A 209 -16.50 -5.37 -1.84
CA ARG A 209 -17.43 -5.72 -2.94
C ARG A 209 -18.65 -4.82 -3.03
N GLN A 210 -19.03 -4.12 -1.95
CA GLN A 210 -20.03 -3.08 -2.00
C GLN A 210 -19.41 -1.84 -2.62
N PRO A 211 -19.78 -1.43 -3.84
CA PRO A 211 -19.27 -0.20 -4.42
C PRO A 211 -19.76 1.01 -3.63
N LEU A 212 -18.95 2.06 -3.58
CA LEU A 212 -19.28 3.36 -3.02
C LEU A 212 -19.16 4.45 -4.08
N GLN A 213 -19.72 5.61 -3.82
CA GLN A 213 -19.84 6.65 -4.84
C GLN A 213 -18.54 7.42 -5.00
N CYS A 214 -17.97 7.95 -3.94
CA CYS A 214 -16.95 8.98 -4.08
C CYS A 214 -15.86 8.90 -3.00
N ILE A 215 -14.63 9.22 -3.43
CA ILE A 215 -13.51 9.59 -2.58
C ILE A 215 -13.24 11.07 -2.82
N SER A 216 -13.01 11.83 -1.75
CA SER A 216 -12.59 13.22 -1.84
C SER A 216 -11.24 13.43 -1.20
N ILE A 217 -10.38 14.18 -1.88
CA ILE A 217 -9.03 14.50 -1.42
C ILE A 217 -8.86 16.03 -1.51
N PRO A 218 -8.42 16.72 -0.43
CA PRO A 218 -8.11 18.14 -0.50
C PRO A 218 -6.98 18.41 -1.50
N SER A 219 -7.18 19.37 -2.39
CA SER A 219 -6.20 19.76 -3.40
C SER A 219 -5.25 20.83 -2.86
N GLY A 220 -4.29 20.43 -2.01
CA GLY A 220 -3.32 21.40 -1.45
C GLY A 220 -2.11 21.65 -2.34
N ASP A 221 -1.66 20.65 -3.08
CA ASP A 221 -0.40 20.62 -3.83
C ASP A 221 -0.67 20.19 -5.28
N ALA A 222 -0.31 21.03 -6.25
CA ALA A 222 -0.54 20.77 -7.67
C ALA A 222 0.21 19.53 -8.18
N GLU A 223 1.46 19.32 -7.75
CA GLU A 223 2.28 18.17 -8.14
C GLU A 223 1.68 16.86 -7.61
N ARG A 224 1.25 16.86 -6.34
CA ARG A 224 0.57 15.72 -5.74
C ARG A 224 -0.76 15.43 -6.44
N ARG A 225 -1.53 16.45 -6.76
CA ARG A 225 -2.80 16.31 -7.49
C ARG A 225 -2.58 15.66 -8.86
N GLU A 226 -1.59 16.12 -9.63
CA GLU A 226 -1.25 15.54 -10.93
C GLU A 226 -0.82 14.07 -10.78
N SER A 227 -0.01 13.78 -9.77
CA SER A 227 0.45 12.43 -9.46
C SER A 227 -0.72 11.49 -9.11
N ILE A 228 -1.69 11.95 -8.31
CA ILE A 228 -2.89 11.17 -7.95
C ILE A 228 -3.80 10.99 -9.17
N GLU A 229 -4.00 12.03 -9.99
CA GLU A 229 -4.83 11.93 -11.20
C GLU A 229 -4.27 10.89 -12.18
N ALA A 230 -2.95 10.78 -12.30
CA ALA A 230 -2.31 9.77 -13.15
C ALA A 230 -2.60 8.32 -12.72
N VAL A 231 -2.79 8.07 -11.42
CA VAL A 231 -3.09 6.72 -10.86
C VAL A 231 -4.53 6.58 -10.38
N LYS A 232 -5.39 7.54 -10.67
CA LYS A 232 -6.78 7.60 -10.21
C LYS A 232 -7.57 6.34 -10.50
N GLN A 233 -7.53 5.85 -11.73
CA GLN A 233 -8.28 4.65 -12.12
C GLN A 233 -7.83 3.41 -11.33
N LEU A 234 -6.53 3.29 -11.09
CA LEU A 234 -5.95 2.22 -10.28
C LEU A 234 -6.52 2.25 -8.84
N ILE A 235 -6.54 3.43 -8.22
CA ILE A 235 -7.10 3.61 -6.88
C ILE A 235 -8.58 3.22 -6.86
N LEU A 236 -9.38 3.75 -7.78
CA LEU A 236 -10.82 3.50 -7.87
C LEU A 236 -11.15 2.01 -8.03
N ASP A 237 -10.41 1.32 -8.89
CA ASP A 237 -10.59 -0.12 -9.11
C ASP A 237 -10.25 -0.94 -7.87
N GLU A 238 -9.17 -0.58 -7.16
CA GLU A 238 -8.70 -1.28 -5.97
C GLU A 238 -9.65 -1.16 -4.79
N VAL A 239 -10.20 0.03 -4.58
CA VAL A 239 -11.10 0.27 -3.44
C VAL A 239 -12.57 0.15 -3.80
N ASN A 240 -12.89 -0.13 -5.08
CA ASN A 240 -14.26 -0.23 -5.60
C ASN A 240 -15.11 1.00 -5.29
N VAL A 241 -14.63 2.15 -5.73
CA VAL A 241 -15.32 3.44 -5.67
C VAL A 241 -15.48 3.98 -7.08
N LYS A 242 -16.57 4.70 -7.37
CA LYS A 242 -16.90 5.16 -8.72
C LYS A 242 -16.12 6.40 -9.14
N GLU A 243 -15.84 7.28 -8.18
CA GLU A 243 -15.28 8.60 -8.47
C GLU A 243 -14.25 9.02 -7.41
N LEU A 244 -13.23 9.76 -7.87
CA LEU A 244 -12.29 10.48 -7.01
C LEU A 244 -12.34 11.95 -7.43
N GLN A 245 -12.59 12.83 -6.49
CA GLN A 245 -12.64 14.27 -6.71
C GLN A 245 -11.67 15.01 -5.81
N PHE A 246 -11.16 16.13 -6.33
CA PHE A 246 -10.36 17.05 -5.53
C PHE A 246 -11.24 18.21 -5.09
N VAL A 247 -11.08 18.60 -3.84
CA VAL A 247 -11.83 19.71 -3.25
C VAL A 247 -10.88 20.81 -2.83
N GLU A 248 -11.28 22.06 -3.10
CA GLU A 248 -10.51 23.22 -2.66
C GLU A 248 -10.79 23.52 -1.20
N GLY A 249 -9.71 23.68 -0.42
CA GLY A 249 -9.77 24.01 1.00
C GLY A 249 -10.22 22.85 1.90
N ASP A 250 -10.32 23.13 3.17
CA ASP A 250 -10.73 22.20 4.24
C ASP A 250 -12.25 21.90 4.26
N GLY A 251 -12.98 22.21 3.18
CA GLY A 251 -14.44 22.18 3.12
C GLY A 251 -15.12 20.82 3.37
N MET A 252 -14.35 19.74 3.55
CA MET A 252 -14.85 18.41 3.88
C MET A 252 -14.58 17.97 5.31
N LEU A 253 -13.83 18.75 6.05
CA LEU A 253 -13.53 18.48 7.42
C LEU A 253 -14.12 19.59 8.28
N VAL A 254 -15.12 19.30 9.04
CA VAL A 254 -15.46 20.19 10.16
C VAL A 254 -14.37 19.92 11.21
N LYS A 255 -13.30 20.74 11.15
CA LYS A 255 -12.31 20.73 12.21
C LYS A 255 -12.96 21.24 13.48
N LYS A 256 -12.81 20.53 14.56
CA LYS A 256 -13.18 20.97 15.90
C LYS A 256 -11.94 21.02 16.76
N VAL A 257 -12.02 21.86 17.75
CA VAL A 257 -10.91 22.09 18.69
C VAL A 257 -11.37 21.75 20.08
N LYS A 258 -10.59 20.96 20.81
CA LYS A 258 -10.75 20.74 22.25
C LYS A 258 -9.59 21.37 22.98
N CYS A 259 -9.88 21.94 24.14
CA CYS A 259 -8.85 22.49 25.01
C CYS A 259 -8.00 21.38 25.63
N ASN A 260 -6.69 21.53 25.58
CA ASN A 260 -5.78 20.75 26.39
C ASN A 260 -5.72 21.37 27.81
N PHE A 261 -6.59 20.87 28.69
CA PHE A 261 -6.69 21.39 30.06
C PHE A 261 -5.39 21.30 30.86
N ARG A 262 -4.45 20.43 30.47
CA ARG A 262 -3.17 20.27 31.17
C ARG A 262 -2.22 21.45 30.90
N THR A 263 -2.20 21.98 29.68
CA THR A 263 -1.39 23.16 29.31
C THR A 263 -2.11 24.44 29.61
N MET A 264 -3.37 24.57 29.20
CA MET A 264 -4.18 25.79 29.34
C MET A 264 -4.54 26.12 30.77
N GLY A 265 -4.75 25.12 31.65
CA GLY A 265 -5.09 25.34 33.05
C GLY A 265 -3.99 26.11 33.82
N LYS A 266 -2.72 25.88 33.50
CA LYS A 266 -1.59 26.62 34.06
C LYS A 266 -1.45 28.04 33.48
N LYS A 267 -1.83 28.22 32.20
CA LYS A 267 -1.65 29.48 31.46
C LYS A 267 -2.77 30.48 31.71
N PHE A 268 -4.01 30.03 31.81
CA PHE A 268 -5.18 30.92 31.88
C PHE A 268 -5.93 30.90 33.23
N GLY A 269 -5.66 29.97 34.12
CA GLY A 269 -6.16 29.94 35.48
C GLY A 269 -7.67 30.24 35.62
N LYS A 270 -8.04 31.41 36.20
CA LYS A 270 -9.44 31.80 36.42
C LYS A 270 -10.22 32.08 35.12
N LEU A 271 -9.53 32.42 34.04
CA LEU A 271 -10.13 32.68 32.71
C LEU A 271 -10.40 31.40 31.92
N MET A 272 -9.96 30.24 32.40
CA MET A 272 -10.02 28.97 31.69
C MET A 272 -11.41 28.62 31.11
N LYS A 273 -12.48 28.93 31.89
CA LYS A 273 -13.86 28.67 31.46
C LYS A 273 -14.25 29.50 30.22
N ASN A 274 -13.86 30.77 30.21
CA ASN A 274 -14.18 31.68 29.11
C ASN A 274 -13.32 31.38 27.89
N VAL A 275 -12.05 31.00 28.09
CA VAL A 275 -11.15 30.57 27.03
C VAL A 275 -11.64 29.26 26.40
N ALA A 276 -12.09 28.28 27.18
CA ALA A 276 -12.63 27.04 26.68
C ALA A 276 -13.87 27.26 25.81
N ALA A 277 -14.81 28.10 26.21
CA ALA A 277 -15.97 28.45 25.43
C ALA A 277 -15.60 29.16 24.11
N ALA A 278 -14.61 30.04 24.15
CA ALA A 278 -14.12 30.72 22.97
C ALA A 278 -13.40 29.76 22.00
N VAL A 279 -12.62 28.82 22.51
CA VAL A 279 -11.95 27.78 21.67
C VAL A 279 -12.97 26.86 21.03
N GLU A 280 -14.02 26.43 21.74
CA GLU A 280 -15.09 25.59 21.17
C GLU A 280 -15.91 26.30 20.08
N SER A 281 -15.91 27.63 20.08
CA SER A 281 -16.63 28.46 19.10
C SER A 281 -15.78 28.91 17.89
N LEU A 282 -14.51 28.47 17.79
CA LEU A 282 -13.64 28.86 16.68
C LEU A 282 -14.22 28.43 15.32
N THR A 283 -14.14 29.35 14.35
CA THR A 283 -14.53 29.07 12.97
C THR A 283 -13.46 28.19 12.26
N GLN A 284 -13.84 27.57 11.15
CA GLN A 284 -12.91 26.75 10.34
C GLN A 284 -11.70 27.56 9.86
N GLU A 285 -11.93 28.84 9.49
CA GLU A 285 -10.86 29.76 9.08
C GLU A 285 -9.87 30.02 10.21
N GLN A 286 -10.37 30.26 11.42
CA GLN A 286 -9.56 30.50 12.61
C GLN A 286 -8.77 29.25 13.03
N ILE A 287 -9.35 28.06 12.89
CA ILE A 287 -8.65 26.79 13.15
C ILE A 287 -7.52 26.59 12.14
N THR A 288 -7.77 26.86 10.87
CA THR A 288 -6.75 26.79 9.81
C THR A 288 -5.64 27.81 10.01
N GLU A 289 -5.98 29.04 10.45
CA GLU A 289 -5.00 30.06 10.80
C GLU A 289 -4.12 29.62 11.97
N LEU A 290 -4.72 29.07 13.03
CA LEU A 290 -4.00 28.53 14.19
C LEU A 290 -3.01 27.42 13.81
N GLU A 291 -3.40 26.52 12.91
CA GLU A 291 -2.51 25.45 12.41
C GLU A 291 -1.34 26.03 11.58
N ARG A 292 -1.60 27.05 10.76
CA ARG A 292 -0.60 27.65 9.89
C ARG A 292 0.39 28.54 10.64
N GLU A 293 -0.14 29.42 11.50
CA GLU A 293 0.65 30.45 12.19
C GLU A 293 1.20 29.96 13.56
N GLY A 294 0.69 28.82 14.05
CA GLY A 294 1.07 28.25 15.35
C GLY A 294 0.44 28.95 16.56
N THR A 295 -0.15 30.14 16.35
CA THR A 295 -0.79 30.96 17.39
C THR A 295 -2.01 31.67 16.84
N LEU A 296 -3.01 31.93 17.72
CA LEU A 296 -4.24 32.65 17.36
C LEU A 296 -4.67 33.57 18.49
N GLY A 297 -4.99 34.81 18.19
CA GLY A 297 -5.63 35.76 19.08
C GLY A 297 -7.13 35.49 19.17
N VAL A 298 -7.65 35.20 20.37
CA VAL A 298 -9.09 34.93 20.60
C VAL A 298 -9.66 35.96 21.52
N ALA A 299 -10.75 36.60 21.12
CA ALA A 299 -11.50 37.53 21.95
C ALA A 299 -12.47 36.78 22.87
N LEU A 300 -12.42 37.06 24.17
CA LEU A 300 -13.33 36.49 25.16
C LEU A 300 -14.60 37.35 25.29
N GLU A 301 -15.68 36.74 25.74
CA GLU A 301 -16.94 37.48 26.05
C GLU A 301 -16.74 38.59 27.09
N SER A 302 -15.69 38.47 27.91
CA SER A 302 -15.31 39.51 28.88
C SER A 302 -14.71 40.79 28.25
N GLY A 303 -14.44 40.78 26.93
CA GLY A 303 -13.76 41.86 26.21
C GLY A 303 -12.23 41.78 26.27
N GLU A 304 -11.66 40.81 26.97
CA GLU A 304 -10.23 40.53 26.98
C GLU A 304 -9.82 39.70 25.78
N ALA A 305 -8.64 39.96 25.20
CA ALA A 305 -8.06 39.14 24.15
C ALA A 305 -6.95 38.24 24.72
N VAL A 306 -6.97 36.97 24.37
CA VAL A 306 -5.95 36.00 24.79
C VAL A 306 -5.33 35.35 23.55
N THR A 307 -4.05 34.98 23.65
CA THR A 307 -3.36 34.23 22.59
C THR A 307 -3.29 32.78 22.99
N ILE A 308 -3.80 31.89 22.12
CA ILE A 308 -3.68 30.43 22.23
C ILE A 308 -2.64 29.92 21.26
N GLU A 309 -1.99 28.83 21.60
CA GLU A 309 -1.00 28.13 20.77
C GLU A 309 -1.55 26.76 20.34
N VAL A 310 -1.03 26.18 19.25
CA VAL A 310 -1.41 24.84 18.81
C VAL A 310 -1.21 23.79 19.93
N ALA A 311 -0.18 23.96 20.76
CA ALA A 311 0.08 23.08 21.91
C ALA A 311 -0.99 23.18 23.03
N ASP A 312 -1.79 24.25 23.04
CA ASP A 312 -2.86 24.47 24.00
C ASP A 312 -4.16 23.75 23.64
N VAL A 313 -4.25 23.21 22.43
CA VAL A 313 -5.48 22.62 21.89
C VAL A 313 -5.22 21.27 21.21
N GLU A 314 -6.24 20.45 21.15
CA GLU A 314 -6.33 19.25 20.33
C GLU A 314 -7.26 19.55 19.16
N ILE A 315 -6.72 19.60 17.93
CA ILE A 315 -7.51 19.77 16.71
C ILE A 315 -7.88 18.38 16.20
N PHE A 316 -9.18 18.14 16.04
CA PHE A 316 -9.69 16.87 15.50
C PHE A 316 -10.78 17.17 14.47
N SER A 317 -10.93 16.23 13.52
CA SER A 317 -11.94 16.32 12.49
C SER A 317 -13.18 15.54 12.92
N GLU A 318 -14.36 16.15 12.79
CA GLU A 318 -15.63 15.43 12.87
C GLU A 318 -16.07 14.97 11.48
N ASP A 319 -16.55 13.72 11.42
CA ASP A 319 -17.11 13.18 10.19
C ASP A 319 -18.41 13.94 9.84
N ILE A 320 -18.52 14.42 8.62
CA ILE A 320 -19.76 14.97 8.08
C ILE A 320 -20.75 13.80 7.92
N PRO A 321 -22.05 13.97 8.23
CA PRO A 321 -23.02 12.89 8.01
C PRO A 321 -22.94 12.32 6.59
N GLY A 322 -22.75 10.99 6.49
CA GLY A 322 -22.56 10.30 5.21
C GLY A 322 -21.11 10.21 4.72
N TRP A 323 -20.15 10.83 5.44
CA TRP A 323 -18.73 10.77 5.12
C TRP A 323 -17.90 10.27 6.31
N THR A 324 -16.81 9.58 6.03
CA THR A 324 -15.81 9.19 7.02
C THR A 324 -14.42 9.57 6.52
N VAL A 325 -13.55 9.98 7.44
CA VAL A 325 -12.27 10.61 7.08
C VAL A 325 -11.10 9.89 7.73
N ALA A 326 -9.99 9.82 7.01
CA ALA A 326 -8.69 9.39 7.50
C ALA A 326 -7.61 10.41 7.17
N ASN A 327 -6.64 10.55 8.07
CA ASN A 327 -5.47 11.40 7.90
C ASN A 327 -4.21 10.55 8.11
N GLU A 328 -3.23 10.70 7.23
CA GLU A 328 -1.92 10.07 7.34
C GLU A 328 -0.85 11.08 6.88
N GLY A 329 -0.09 11.61 7.83
CA GLY A 329 0.84 12.70 7.55
C GLY A 329 0.12 13.93 6.97
N SER A 330 0.53 14.34 5.76
CA SER A 330 -0.08 15.47 5.04
C SER A 330 -1.20 15.05 4.07
N LEU A 331 -1.56 13.75 4.03
CA LEU A 331 -2.60 13.22 3.16
C LEU A 331 -3.90 13.03 3.94
N THR A 332 -4.97 13.60 3.42
CA THR A 332 -6.33 13.44 3.96
C THR A 332 -7.21 12.79 2.90
N VAL A 333 -7.98 11.80 3.30
CA VAL A 333 -8.92 11.10 2.41
C VAL A 333 -10.29 11.03 3.09
N ALA A 334 -11.33 11.53 2.41
CA ALA A 334 -12.71 11.39 2.83
C ALA A 334 -13.44 10.40 1.91
N LEU A 335 -14.22 9.50 2.50
CA LEU A 335 -14.98 8.46 1.80
C LEU A 335 -16.47 8.68 2.02
N ASP A 336 -17.24 8.79 0.92
CA ASP A 336 -18.70 8.77 0.96
C ASP A 336 -19.19 7.36 1.25
N ILE A 337 -19.83 7.17 2.40
CA ILE A 337 -20.35 5.89 2.88
C ILE A 337 -21.84 5.70 2.56
N THR A 338 -22.46 6.61 1.82
CA THR A 338 -23.85 6.53 1.42
C THR A 338 -24.05 5.46 0.37
N VAL A 339 -24.86 4.44 0.68
CA VAL A 339 -25.17 3.34 -0.24
C VAL A 339 -26.53 3.59 -0.89
N THR A 340 -26.52 4.02 -2.14
CA THR A 340 -27.74 4.16 -2.96
C THR A 340 -28.29 2.78 -3.37
N ASP A 341 -29.55 2.72 -3.81
CA ASP A 341 -30.15 1.47 -4.28
C ASP A 341 -29.40 0.88 -5.49
N ALA A 342 -28.92 1.72 -6.41
CA ALA A 342 -28.11 1.28 -7.55
C ALA A 342 -26.81 0.62 -7.09
N LEU A 343 -26.08 1.23 -6.15
CA LEU A 343 -24.84 0.68 -5.59
C LEU A 343 -25.12 -0.62 -4.80
N ARG A 344 -26.26 -0.73 -4.15
CA ARG A 344 -26.67 -1.94 -3.43
C ARG A 344 -26.90 -3.11 -4.37
N VAL A 345 -27.61 -2.88 -5.48
CA VAL A 345 -27.86 -3.90 -6.51
C VAL A 345 -26.54 -4.39 -7.12
N GLU A 346 -25.61 -3.49 -7.45
CA GLU A 346 -24.30 -3.85 -7.96
C GLU A 346 -23.50 -4.67 -6.93
N GLY A 347 -23.53 -4.26 -5.66
CA GLY A 347 -22.89 -4.99 -4.57
C GLY A 347 -23.41 -6.41 -4.42
N THR A 348 -24.73 -6.59 -4.53
CA THR A 348 -25.39 -7.91 -4.51
C THR A 348 -24.95 -8.78 -5.68
N ALA A 349 -24.87 -8.23 -6.90
CA ALA A 349 -24.37 -8.96 -8.06
C ALA A 349 -22.91 -9.43 -7.89
N ARG A 350 -22.04 -8.58 -7.35
CA ARG A 350 -20.64 -8.95 -7.06
C ARG A 350 -20.52 -10.03 -5.97
N GLU A 351 -21.41 -10.01 -4.96
CA GLU A 351 -21.45 -11.07 -3.94
C GLU A 351 -21.93 -12.40 -4.53
N LEU A 352 -22.90 -12.37 -5.44
CA LEU A 352 -23.36 -13.57 -6.15
C LEU A 352 -22.22 -14.21 -6.97
N VAL A 353 -21.47 -13.40 -7.72
CA VAL A 353 -20.30 -13.88 -8.47
C VAL A 353 -19.30 -14.57 -7.53
N LYS A 354 -19.02 -13.97 -6.36
CA LYS A 354 -18.12 -14.60 -5.37
C LYS A 354 -18.66 -15.95 -4.89
N ARG A 355 -19.95 -16.05 -4.59
CA ARG A 355 -20.56 -17.32 -4.15
C ARG A 355 -20.44 -18.41 -5.22
N ILE A 356 -20.64 -18.05 -6.49
CA ILE A 356 -20.42 -18.97 -7.61
C ILE A 356 -18.96 -19.42 -7.67
N GLN A 357 -18.00 -18.51 -7.52
CA GLN A 357 -16.59 -18.88 -7.51
C GLN A 357 -16.19 -19.76 -6.31
N ASN A 358 -16.81 -19.56 -5.15
CA ASN A 358 -16.59 -20.43 -4.00
C ASN A 358 -17.16 -21.85 -4.27
N LEU A 359 -18.35 -21.96 -4.86
CA LEU A 359 -18.93 -23.24 -5.26
C LEU A 359 -18.04 -24.00 -6.24
N ARG A 360 -17.41 -23.30 -7.20
CA ARG A 360 -16.42 -23.91 -8.11
C ARG A 360 -15.27 -24.56 -7.33
N LYS A 361 -14.72 -23.84 -6.32
CA LYS A 361 -13.63 -24.37 -5.47
C LYS A 361 -14.11 -25.58 -4.66
N GLU A 362 -15.27 -25.50 -4.05
CA GLU A 362 -15.86 -26.60 -3.26
C GLU A 362 -16.14 -27.85 -4.12
N LYS A 363 -16.40 -27.66 -5.40
CA LYS A 363 -16.61 -28.73 -6.38
C LYS A 363 -15.31 -29.19 -7.05
N ASN A 364 -14.14 -28.71 -6.59
CA ASN A 364 -12.81 -29.03 -7.13
C ASN A 364 -12.67 -28.80 -8.63
N PHE A 365 -13.27 -27.72 -9.15
CA PHE A 365 -13.07 -27.32 -10.53
C PHE A 365 -11.65 -26.84 -10.73
N GLU A 366 -11.04 -27.26 -11.83
CA GLU A 366 -9.73 -26.78 -12.23
C GLU A 366 -9.77 -25.29 -12.63
N ILE A 367 -8.62 -24.63 -12.62
CA ILE A 367 -8.50 -23.20 -12.95
C ILE A 367 -8.99 -22.92 -14.38
N THR A 368 -8.75 -23.85 -15.27
CA THR A 368 -9.11 -23.79 -16.71
C THR A 368 -10.55 -24.15 -17.01
N ASP A 369 -11.27 -24.75 -16.07
CA ASP A 369 -12.67 -25.15 -16.27
C ASP A 369 -13.58 -23.95 -16.49
N ARG A 370 -14.50 -24.09 -17.44
CA ARG A 370 -15.54 -23.09 -17.72
C ARG A 370 -16.92 -23.62 -17.35
N ILE A 371 -17.74 -22.75 -16.78
CA ILE A 371 -19.15 -23.06 -16.50
C ILE A 371 -19.93 -22.83 -17.78
N ALA A 372 -20.54 -23.87 -18.33
CA ALA A 372 -21.35 -23.79 -19.55
C ALA A 372 -22.78 -23.29 -19.27
N ALA A 373 -23.34 -23.61 -18.10
CA ALA A 373 -24.68 -23.19 -17.68
C ALA A 373 -24.76 -23.12 -16.15
N VAL A 374 -25.64 -22.25 -15.65
CA VAL A 374 -26.06 -22.20 -14.26
C VAL A 374 -27.55 -22.48 -14.26
N SER A 375 -27.99 -23.59 -13.65
CA SER A 375 -29.41 -23.90 -13.43
C SER A 375 -29.80 -23.55 -11.99
N TYR A 376 -30.99 -23.06 -11.82
CA TYR A 376 -31.61 -22.78 -10.52
C TYR A 376 -32.37 -23.98 -9.97
#